data_3c98b30b3291b1992c1e3cd285adf1ff
#
_entry.id   3c98b30b3291b1992c1e3cd285adf1ff
#
_cell.length_a   1.000
_cell.length_b   1.000
_cell.length_c   1.000
_cell.angle_alpha   90.00
_cell.angle_beta   90.00
_cell.angle_gamma   90.00
#
_symmetry.space_group_name_H-M   'P 1'
#
loop_
_entity.id
_entity.type
_entity.pdbx_description
1 polymer ?
#
loop_
_entity_poly.entity_id
_entity_poly.type
_entity_poly.pdbx_seq_one_letter_code
_entity_poly.pdbx_strand_id
1 'polypeptide(L)'
;RCEGQRLSFPKMDEIKEVKLLITAEWGDYEVNFRIMYADGKHTANRSLLLFDWSVEEEGRIPIGPTYKRINGKIEKFRETAYAEEVTISLDSGYGNATEIILPECVNVHVLAIQLIERKE
;
A
#
# COMPACT_ATOMS: atom_id res chain seq x y z
N ARG A 1 5.64 6.73 -3.73
CA ARG A 1 6.24 6.68 -2.39
C ARG A 1 5.27 7.14 -1.31
N CYS A 2 5.38 6.54 -0.14
CA CYS A 2 4.51 6.86 0.99
C CYS A 2 5.05 8.07 1.76
N GLU A 3 4.26 9.13 1.80
CA GLU A 3 4.62 10.40 2.45
C GLU A 3 3.46 10.94 3.30
N GLY A 4 2.68 10.05 3.91
CA GLY A 4 1.55 10.45 4.74
C GLY A 4 0.33 10.94 3.98
N GLN A 5 0.22 10.62 2.69
CA GLN A 5 -0.89 11.08 1.85
C GLN A 5 -2.24 10.57 2.39
N ARG A 6 -3.24 11.41 2.27
CA ARG A 6 -4.62 11.08 2.63
C ARG A 6 -5.39 10.83 1.34
N LEU A 7 -5.90 9.61 1.19
CA LEU A 7 -6.65 9.22 0.01
C LEU A 7 -8.11 9.02 0.38
N SER A 8 -8.99 9.84 -0.20
CA SER A 8 -10.43 9.77 0.06
C SER A 8 -11.06 8.65 -0.75
N PHE A 9 -11.98 7.92 -0.11
CA PHE A 9 -12.76 6.91 -0.80
C PHE A 9 -13.97 7.53 -1.52
N PRO A 10 -14.43 6.93 -2.62
CA PRO A 10 -15.68 7.36 -3.26
C PRO A 10 -16.84 7.26 -2.28
N LYS A 11 -17.76 8.22 -2.35
CA LYS A 11 -18.90 8.29 -1.42
C LYS A 11 -20.05 7.36 -1.77
N MET A 12 -20.02 6.74 -2.95
CA MET A 12 -21.17 6.04 -3.50
C MET A 12 -21.45 4.69 -2.86
N ASP A 13 -20.42 3.97 -2.44
CA ASP A 13 -20.57 2.60 -2.01
C ASP A 13 -19.78 2.30 -0.74
N GLU A 14 -20.23 1.29 -0.01
CA GLU A 14 -19.49 0.80 1.15
C GLU A 14 -18.31 -0.03 0.68
N ILE A 15 -17.12 0.38 1.06
CA ILE A 15 -15.89 -0.34 0.76
C ILE A 15 -15.62 -1.34 1.88
N LYS A 16 -15.48 -2.62 1.55
CA LYS A 16 -15.20 -3.66 2.54
C LYS A 16 -13.73 -4.02 2.65
N GLU A 17 -12.97 -3.85 1.58
CA GLU A 17 -11.56 -4.19 1.55
C GLU A 17 -10.79 -3.22 0.67
N VAL A 18 -9.51 -2.99 1.03
CA VAL A 18 -8.56 -2.27 0.19
C VAL A 18 -7.44 -3.23 -0.16
N LYS A 19 -7.20 -3.43 -1.43
CA LYS A 19 -6.07 -4.24 -1.92
C LYS A 19 -4.97 -3.31 -2.39
N LEU A 20 -3.76 -3.58 -1.94
CA LEU A 20 -2.58 -2.80 -2.29
C LEU A 20 -1.56 -3.68 -2.97
N LEU A 21 -1.00 -3.20 -4.08
CA LEU A 21 0.23 -3.75 -4.62
C LEU A 21 1.34 -2.83 -4.11
N ILE A 22 2.23 -3.37 -3.27
CA ILE A 22 3.14 -2.56 -2.47
C ILE A 22 4.52 -3.21 -2.38
N THR A 23 5.55 -2.41 -2.30
CA THR A 23 6.91 -2.89 -2.12
C THR A 23 7.73 -1.88 -1.32
N ALA A 24 8.92 -2.32 -0.88
CA ALA A 24 9.85 -1.47 -0.16
C ALA A 24 11.23 -1.49 -0.84
N GLU A 25 12.02 -0.46 -0.63
CA GLU A 25 13.42 -0.41 -1.08
C GLU A 25 14.32 -0.01 0.08
N TRP A 26 15.59 -0.38 0.00
CA TRP A 26 16.59 -0.10 1.04
C TRP A 26 16.31 -0.78 2.37
N GLY A 27 15.73 -1.98 2.32
CA GLY A 27 15.50 -2.81 3.50
C GLY A 27 14.05 -3.19 3.70
N ASP A 28 13.79 -3.82 4.83
CA ASP A 28 12.46 -4.23 5.25
C ASP A 28 11.90 -3.19 6.23
N TYR A 29 10.60 -2.93 6.15
CA TYR A 29 9.96 -1.93 7.00
C TYR A 29 8.66 -2.45 7.58
N GLU A 30 8.40 -2.12 8.84
CA GLU A 30 7.09 -2.24 9.43
C GLU A 30 6.43 -0.86 9.36
N VAL A 31 5.29 -0.77 8.68
CA VAL A 31 4.59 0.49 8.46
C VAL A 31 3.16 0.41 8.92
N ASN A 32 2.55 1.56 9.20
CA ASN A 32 1.20 1.65 9.68
C ASN A 32 0.33 2.46 8.72
N PHE A 33 -0.77 1.85 8.28
CA PHE A 33 -1.84 2.52 7.53
C PHE A 33 -2.96 2.87 8.49
N ARG A 34 -3.54 4.05 8.33
CA ARG A 34 -4.65 4.49 9.16
C ARG A 34 -5.91 4.61 8.31
N ILE A 35 -7.01 4.03 8.80
CA ILE A 35 -8.31 4.11 8.15
C ILE A 35 -9.20 5.03 8.96
N MET A 36 -9.83 6.00 8.31
CA MET A 36 -10.79 6.91 8.93
C MET A 36 -12.20 6.50 8.55
N TYR A 37 -13.12 6.59 9.50
CA TYR A 37 -14.52 6.20 9.31
C TYR A 37 -15.46 7.40 9.34
N ALA A 38 -16.67 7.20 8.80
CA ALA A 38 -17.67 8.27 8.62
C ALA A 38 -18.17 8.87 9.92
N ASP A 39 -18.08 8.14 11.05
CA ASP A 39 -18.50 8.68 12.34
C ASP A 39 -17.57 9.79 12.85
N GLY A 40 -16.41 9.97 12.24
CA GLY A 40 -15.43 10.97 12.63
C GLY A 40 -14.72 10.69 13.95
N LYS A 41 -15.02 9.57 14.60
CA LYS A 41 -14.50 9.22 15.92
C LYS A 41 -13.58 8.00 15.90
N HIS A 42 -13.88 7.04 15.05
CA HIS A 42 -13.13 5.79 14.99
C HIS A 42 -12.08 5.83 13.90
N THR A 43 -10.90 5.34 14.24
CA THR A 43 -9.81 5.12 13.29
C THR A 43 -9.31 3.71 13.52
N ALA A 44 -8.89 3.06 12.46
CA ALA A 44 -8.25 1.75 12.55
C ALA A 44 -6.81 1.87 12.07
N ASN A 45 -5.90 1.22 12.79
CA ASN A 45 -4.49 1.14 12.40
C ASN A 45 -4.23 -0.27 11.88
N ARG A 46 -3.50 -0.36 10.77
CA ARG A 46 -3.11 -1.63 10.18
C ARG A 46 -1.60 -1.63 9.97
N SER A 47 -0.90 -2.44 10.74
CA SER A 47 0.55 -2.63 10.61
C SER A 47 0.84 -3.68 9.56
N LEU A 48 1.79 -3.38 8.69
CA LEU A 48 2.25 -4.31 7.66
C LEU A 48 3.77 -4.39 7.73
N LEU A 49 4.30 -5.62 7.66
CA LEU A 49 5.72 -5.85 7.49
C LEU A 49 5.98 -6.05 6.00
N LEU A 50 6.81 -5.19 5.44
CA LEU A 50 7.10 -5.18 4.01
C LEU A 50 8.56 -5.54 3.78
N PHE A 51 8.80 -6.48 2.88
CA PHE A 51 10.14 -6.90 2.52
C PHE A 51 10.68 -6.07 1.37
N ASP A 52 12.00 -5.92 1.36
CA ASP A 52 12.72 -5.23 0.28
C ASP A 52 12.34 -5.83 -1.08
N TRP A 53 12.34 -5.00 -2.11
CA TRP A 53 12.00 -5.40 -3.47
C TRP A 53 12.92 -6.48 -4.06
N SER A 54 14.09 -6.69 -3.45
CA SER A 54 15.04 -7.73 -3.90
C SER A 54 14.70 -9.13 -3.41
N VAL A 55 13.78 -9.24 -2.45
CA VAL A 55 13.45 -10.53 -1.83
C VAL A 55 12.57 -11.34 -2.74
N GLU A 56 13.10 -12.45 -3.27
CA GLU A 56 12.34 -13.43 -4.01
C GLU A 56 11.79 -14.47 -3.03
N GLU A 57 10.47 -14.52 -2.91
CA GLU A 57 9.80 -15.43 -2.01
C GLU A 57 8.48 -15.85 -2.60
N GLU A 58 8.02 -17.05 -2.25
CA GLU A 58 6.74 -17.56 -2.72
C GLU A 58 5.60 -16.60 -2.35
N GLY A 59 4.73 -16.34 -3.30
CA GLY A 59 3.62 -15.40 -3.12
C GLY A 59 3.94 -13.95 -3.46
N ARG A 60 5.21 -13.61 -3.67
CA ARG A 60 5.57 -12.28 -4.13
C ARG A 60 5.43 -12.16 -5.64
N ILE A 61 5.07 -10.96 -6.09
CA ILE A 61 4.74 -10.69 -7.49
C ILE A 61 5.94 -10.01 -8.17
N PRO A 62 6.49 -10.60 -9.25
CA PRO A 62 7.55 -9.92 -10.00
C PRO A 62 6.99 -8.71 -10.74
N ILE A 63 7.65 -7.56 -10.60
CA ILE A 63 7.21 -6.30 -11.21
C ILE A 63 8.15 -5.76 -12.28
N GLY A 64 9.15 -6.55 -12.66
CA GLY A 64 10.05 -6.21 -13.73
C GLY A 64 11.36 -5.59 -13.27
N PRO A 65 12.18 -5.10 -14.22
CA PRO A 65 13.48 -4.55 -13.88
C PRO A 65 13.37 -3.19 -13.18
N THR A 66 14.40 -2.87 -12.39
CA THR A 66 14.54 -1.57 -11.76
C THR A 66 15.73 -0.84 -12.33
N TYR A 67 15.66 0.49 -12.30
CA TYR A 67 16.68 1.36 -12.86
C TYR A 67 17.13 2.39 -11.83
N LYS A 68 18.37 2.80 -11.94
CA LYS A 68 18.93 3.91 -11.15
C LYS A 68 19.48 4.99 -12.08
N ARG A 69 19.45 6.22 -11.60
CA ARG A 69 20.13 7.32 -12.27
C ARG A 69 21.52 7.47 -11.64
N ILE A 70 22.54 7.25 -12.46
CA ILE A 70 23.94 7.36 -12.05
C ILE A 70 24.62 8.33 -13.01
N ASN A 71 25.19 9.43 -12.49
CA ASN A 71 25.84 10.45 -13.28
C ASN A 71 25.01 10.97 -14.46
N GLY A 72 23.71 11.15 -14.23
CA GLY A 72 22.78 11.63 -15.25
C GLY A 72 22.31 10.59 -16.25
N LYS A 73 22.80 9.36 -16.14
CA LYS A 73 22.36 8.26 -17.00
C LYS A 73 21.45 7.31 -16.24
N ILE A 74 20.50 6.71 -16.97
CA ILE A 74 19.61 5.70 -16.41
C ILE A 74 20.23 4.34 -16.71
N GLU A 75 20.55 3.59 -15.66
CA GLU A 75 21.14 2.28 -15.77
C GLU A 75 20.26 1.23 -15.08
N LYS A 76 20.23 0.01 -15.65
CA LYS A 76 19.51 -1.09 -15.05
C LYS A 76 20.18 -1.49 -13.74
N PHE A 77 19.42 -1.49 -12.65
CA PHE A 77 19.91 -1.84 -11.32
C PHE A 77 19.68 -3.31 -10.99
N ARG A 78 18.49 -3.82 -11.29
CA ARG A 78 18.12 -5.22 -11.06
C ARG A 78 17.30 -5.75 -12.22
N GLU A 79 17.46 -7.04 -12.50
CA GLU A 79 16.66 -7.74 -13.52
C GLU A 79 15.21 -7.85 -13.09
N THR A 80 14.94 -8.15 -11.83
CA THR A 80 13.59 -8.33 -11.31
C THR A 80 13.47 -7.76 -9.91
N ALA A 81 12.44 -6.95 -9.72
CA ALA A 81 12.00 -6.52 -8.40
C ALA A 81 10.70 -7.25 -8.06
N TYR A 82 10.37 -7.33 -6.79
CA TYR A 82 9.19 -8.01 -6.28
C TYR A 82 8.33 -7.07 -5.45
N ALA A 83 7.03 -7.27 -5.54
CA ALA A 83 6.04 -6.58 -4.73
C ALA A 83 5.13 -7.61 -4.07
N GLU A 84 4.31 -7.17 -3.15
CA GLU A 84 3.32 -8.04 -2.53
C GLU A 84 1.93 -7.43 -2.63
N GLU A 85 0.93 -8.30 -2.74
CA GLU A 85 -0.46 -7.89 -2.66
C GLU A 85 -0.92 -8.03 -1.23
N VAL A 86 -1.42 -6.94 -0.67
CA VAL A 86 -1.90 -6.89 0.71
C VAL A 86 -3.37 -6.52 0.69
N THR A 87 -4.18 -7.24 1.48
CA THR A 87 -5.60 -6.94 1.64
C THR A 87 -5.85 -6.40 3.04
N ILE A 88 -6.43 -5.22 3.11
CA ILE A 88 -6.85 -4.60 4.36
C ILE A 88 -8.37 -4.72 4.44
N SER A 89 -8.87 -5.46 5.42
CA SER A 89 -10.30 -5.59 5.66
C SER A 89 -10.81 -4.40 6.48
N LEU A 90 -11.94 -3.84 6.09
CA LEU A 90 -12.54 -2.69 6.75
C LEU A 90 -13.74 -3.11 7.59
N ASP A 91 -13.84 -2.54 8.80
CA ASP A 91 -14.94 -2.81 9.71
C ASP A 91 -16.15 -1.98 9.30
N SER A 92 -17.33 -2.63 9.22
CA SER A 92 -18.58 -1.95 8.90
C SER A 92 -19.32 -1.39 10.12
N GLY A 93 -18.82 -1.68 11.32
CA GLY A 93 -19.47 -1.28 12.57
C GLY A 93 -19.42 0.21 12.89
N TYR A 94 -18.56 0.97 12.20
CA TYR A 94 -18.35 2.40 12.44
C TYR A 94 -18.82 3.27 11.29
N GLY A 95 -19.68 2.74 10.44
CA GLY A 95 -20.09 3.39 9.20
C GLY A 95 -19.08 3.11 8.10
N ASN A 96 -19.20 3.83 6.99
CA ASN A 96 -18.30 3.64 5.86
C ASN A 96 -16.92 4.19 6.16
N ALA A 97 -15.91 3.53 5.67
CA ALA A 97 -14.57 4.10 5.67
C ALA A 97 -14.55 5.29 4.68
N THR A 98 -13.93 6.39 5.08
CA THR A 98 -13.92 7.62 4.29
C THR A 98 -12.58 7.93 3.66
N GLU A 99 -11.49 7.51 4.31
CA GLU A 99 -10.15 7.72 3.75
C GLU A 99 -9.15 6.74 4.34
N ILE A 100 -8.07 6.52 3.60
CA ILE A 100 -6.90 5.82 4.09
C ILE A 100 -5.72 6.80 4.11
N ILE A 101 -4.94 6.75 5.17
CA ILE A 101 -3.74 7.58 5.33
C ILE A 101 -2.53 6.67 5.17
N LEU A 102 -1.70 6.97 4.19
CA LEU A 102 -0.49 6.21 3.92
C LEU A 102 0.57 6.50 4.98
N PRO A 103 1.47 5.54 5.26
CA PRO A 103 2.54 5.78 6.22
C PRO A 103 3.52 6.85 5.72
N GLU A 104 4.26 7.43 6.64
CA GLU A 104 5.39 8.31 6.29
C GLU A 104 6.66 7.45 6.21
N CYS A 105 6.88 6.87 5.06
CA CYS A 105 8.06 6.06 4.79
C CYS A 105 8.39 6.14 3.32
N VAL A 106 9.34 7.00 2.97
CA VAL A 106 9.67 7.29 1.56
C VAL A 106 10.22 6.09 0.81
N ASN A 107 10.69 5.07 1.51
CA ASN A 107 11.20 3.84 0.91
C ASN A 107 10.13 2.79 0.67
N VAL A 108 8.88 3.09 0.97
CA VAL A 108 7.73 2.23 0.68
C VAL A 108 6.93 2.83 -0.47
N HIS A 109 6.60 2.01 -1.45
CA HIS A 109 5.91 2.43 -2.66
C HIS A 109 4.62 1.64 -2.85
N VAL A 110 3.51 2.35 -2.94
CA VAL A 110 2.23 1.77 -3.34
C VAL A 110 2.13 1.90 -4.85
N LEU A 111 2.04 0.78 -5.53
CA LEU A 111 2.04 0.71 -6.99
C LEU A 111 0.64 0.70 -7.58
N ALA A 112 -0.31 0.13 -6.84
CA ALA A 112 -1.71 0.08 -7.25
C ALA A 112 -2.61 -0.06 -6.02
N ILE A 113 -3.82 0.47 -6.13
CA ILE A 113 -4.86 0.38 -5.09
C ILE A 113 -6.14 -0.07 -5.75
N GLN A 114 -6.78 -1.09 -5.18
CA GLN A 114 -8.08 -1.56 -5.61
C GLN A 114 -9.04 -1.53 -4.43
N LEU A 115 -10.20 -0.91 -4.62
CA LEU A 115 -11.24 -0.85 -3.61
C LEU A 115 -12.28 -1.93 -3.93
N ILE A 116 -12.60 -2.76 -2.92
CA ILE A 116 -13.58 -3.82 -3.07
C ILE A 116 -14.84 -3.39 -2.33
N GLU A 117 -15.94 -3.26 -3.07
CA GLU A 117 -17.22 -2.88 -2.51
C GLU A 117 -17.90 -4.05 -1.81
N ARG A 118 -18.68 -3.72 -0.77
CA ARG A 118 -19.54 -4.70 -0.13
C ARG A 118 -20.75 -4.95 -1.01
N LYS A 119 -20.94 -6.20 -1.38
CA LYS A 119 -22.12 -6.63 -2.13
C LYS A 119 -23.12 -7.24 -1.16
N GLU A 120 -24.35 -6.84 -1.29
CA GLU A 120 -25.45 -7.43 -0.55
C GLU A 120 -25.89 -8.75 -1.19
#